data_c80873bba9a764da9a1febcbf9a05c24
#
_entry.id   c80873bba9a764da9a1febcbf9a05c24
#
_cell.length_a   1.000
_cell.length_b   1.000
_cell.length_c   1.000
_cell.angle_alpha   90.00
_cell.angle_beta   90.00
_cell.angle_gamma   90.00
#
_symmetry.space_group_name_H-M   'P 1'
#
loop_
_entity.id
_entity.type
_entity.pdbx_description
1 polymer ?
#
loop_
_entity_poly.entity_id
_entity_poly.type
_entity_poly.pdbx_seq_one_letter_code
_entity_poly.pdbx_strand_id
1 'polypeptide(L)'
;MNHTLRSIYKSLLLVSVFLCLCVPARSAAPPSDFKVRAFYLDCRTQVMTVSAIKELASDLSKKEINTLLIEYEATFPFQKHATLCNQLAFSRSEVQDIVSYCTSLGIEVIPLQNCFGHCEYILRHDRYAHLREDSKEVSQV
;
A
#
# COMPACT_ATOMS: atom_id res chain seq x y z
N MET A 1 42.24 -41.77 -14.70
CA MET A 1 41.24 -41.09 -13.81
C MET A 1 40.74 -42.17 -12.86
N ASN A 2 41.11 -42.09 -11.56
CA ASN A 2 40.96 -43.14 -10.59
C ASN A 2 39.45 -43.42 -10.30
N HIS A 3 39.13 -44.71 -10.05
CA HIS A 3 37.78 -45.18 -9.73
C HIS A 3 37.10 -44.39 -8.61
N THR A 4 37.87 -43.96 -7.61
CA THR A 4 37.46 -43.14 -6.49
C THR A 4 36.96 -41.74 -6.92
N LEU A 5 37.64 -41.09 -7.82
CA LEU A 5 37.23 -39.75 -8.36
C LEU A 5 35.93 -39.83 -9.15
N ARG A 6 35.71 -40.90 -9.93
CA ARG A 6 34.43 -41.13 -10.65
C ARG A 6 33.27 -41.36 -9.71
N SER A 7 33.49 -42.05 -8.56
CA SER A 7 32.46 -42.25 -7.55
C SER A 7 32.06 -40.95 -6.86
N ILE A 8 33.03 -40.11 -6.51
CA ILE A 8 32.80 -38.80 -5.87
C ILE A 8 32.02 -37.88 -6.80
N TYR A 9 32.39 -37.84 -8.09
CA TYR A 9 31.65 -37.01 -9.08
C TYR A 9 30.19 -37.47 -9.26
N LYS A 10 29.93 -38.77 -9.29
CA LYS A 10 28.56 -39.30 -9.37
C LYS A 10 27.73 -38.95 -8.15
N SER A 11 28.33 -39.05 -6.96
CA SER A 11 27.66 -38.69 -5.71
C SER A 11 27.36 -37.19 -5.61
N LEU A 12 28.31 -36.33 -6.03
CA LEU A 12 28.12 -34.88 -6.07
C LEU A 12 27.05 -34.48 -7.10
N LEU A 13 26.99 -35.13 -8.28
CA LEU A 13 25.97 -34.86 -9.30
C LEU A 13 24.58 -35.27 -8.81
N LEU A 14 24.45 -36.43 -8.10
CA LEU A 14 23.20 -36.87 -7.52
C LEU A 14 22.69 -35.94 -6.42
N VAL A 15 23.56 -35.44 -5.55
CA VAL A 15 23.21 -34.46 -4.50
C VAL A 15 22.77 -33.12 -5.12
N SER A 16 23.47 -32.67 -6.16
CA SER A 16 23.10 -31.42 -6.86
C SER A 16 21.76 -31.51 -7.56
N VAL A 17 21.42 -32.65 -8.18
CA VAL A 17 20.11 -32.87 -8.81
C VAL A 17 19.02 -32.98 -7.76
N PHE A 18 19.29 -33.57 -6.59
CA PHE A 18 18.30 -33.67 -5.52
C PHE A 18 18.03 -32.32 -4.84
N LEU A 19 19.04 -31.46 -4.70
CA LEU A 19 18.84 -30.08 -4.20
C LEU A 19 18.00 -29.20 -5.15
N CYS A 20 18.12 -29.40 -6.47
CA CYS A 20 17.32 -28.66 -7.45
C CYS A 20 15.84 -29.08 -7.49
N LEU A 21 15.52 -30.29 -7.03
CA LEU A 21 14.13 -30.81 -7.01
C LEU A 21 13.36 -30.41 -5.75
N CYS A 22 14.04 -29.85 -4.73
CA CYS A 22 13.41 -29.41 -3.48
C CYS A 22 13.04 -27.92 -3.46
N VAL A 23 13.06 -27.22 -4.59
CA VAL A 23 12.41 -25.90 -4.66
C VAL A 23 10.90 -26.14 -4.55
N PRO A 24 10.24 -25.72 -3.47
CA PRO A 24 8.79 -25.87 -3.40
C PRO A 24 8.20 -25.10 -4.60
N ALA A 25 7.55 -25.84 -5.49
CA ALA A 25 6.78 -25.23 -6.56
C ALA A 25 5.74 -24.35 -5.86
N ARG A 26 5.98 -23.04 -5.88
CA ARG A 26 4.98 -22.07 -5.41
C ARG A 26 3.78 -22.28 -6.31
N SER A 27 2.76 -22.96 -5.76
CA SER A 27 1.51 -23.12 -6.46
C SER A 27 1.05 -21.73 -6.85
N ALA A 28 1.05 -21.44 -8.15
CA ALA A 28 0.43 -20.23 -8.64
C ALA A 28 -1.04 -20.31 -8.21
N ALA A 29 -1.49 -19.32 -7.44
CA ALA A 29 -2.91 -19.22 -7.13
C ALA A 29 -3.70 -19.22 -8.44
N PRO A 30 -4.88 -19.84 -8.49
CA PRO A 30 -5.69 -19.82 -9.69
C PRO A 30 -5.91 -18.35 -10.12
N PRO A 31 -5.90 -18.05 -11.43
CA PRO A 31 -6.11 -16.68 -11.89
C PRO A 31 -7.39 -16.14 -11.29
N SER A 32 -7.29 -15.02 -10.60
CA SER A 32 -8.45 -14.33 -10.04
C SER A 32 -9.29 -13.76 -11.15
N ASP A 33 -10.61 -13.95 -11.12
CA ASP A 33 -11.55 -13.33 -12.05
C ASP A 33 -11.58 -11.80 -11.91
N PHE A 34 -11.05 -11.28 -10.78
CA PHE A 34 -10.97 -9.85 -10.51
C PHE A 34 -9.62 -9.26 -10.93
N LYS A 35 -9.67 -8.30 -11.85
CA LYS A 35 -8.47 -7.56 -12.30
C LYS A 35 -7.93 -6.63 -11.21
N VAL A 36 -8.82 -6.03 -10.43
CA VAL A 36 -8.49 -5.14 -9.30
C VAL A 36 -8.82 -5.85 -8.00
N ARG A 37 -7.81 -6.02 -7.18
CA ARG A 37 -7.92 -6.55 -5.82
C ARG A 37 -7.37 -5.50 -4.89
N ALA A 38 -8.27 -4.74 -4.27
CA ALA A 38 -7.92 -3.57 -3.50
C ALA A 38 -8.02 -3.82 -2.00
N PHE A 39 -7.14 -3.14 -1.27
CA PHE A 39 -7.24 -2.96 0.18
C PHE A 39 -7.47 -1.47 0.47
N TYR A 40 -8.35 -1.17 1.42
CA TYR A 40 -8.66 0.18 1.84
C TYR A 40 -8.01 0.49 3.18
N LEU A 41 -7.25 1.56 3.24
CA LEU A 41 -6.58 2.06 4.43
C LEU A 41 -7.16 3.42 4.81
N ASP A 42 -7.83 3.48 5.97
CA ASP A 42 -8.38 4.71 6.53
C ASP A 42 -7.37 5.39 7.47
N CYS A 43 -6.88 6.57 7.08
CA CYS A 43 -5.99 7.39 7.88
C CYS A 43 -6.69 8.57 8.57
N ARG A 44 -8.02 8.60 8.63
CA ARG A 44 -8.78 9.68 9.28
C ARG A 44 -8.65 9.67 10.80
N THR A 45 -8.79 8.48 11.39
CA THR A 45 -8.83 8.32 12.85
C THR A 45 -7.56 7.72 13.42
N GLN A 46 -6.89 6.86 12.65
CA GLN A 46 -5.65 6.22 13.07
C GLN A 46 -4.62 6.30 11.93
N VAL A 47 -3.57 7.07 12.15
CA VAL A 47 -2.50 7.26 11.16
C VAL A 47 -1.39 6.25 11.43
N MET A 48 -1.12 5.39 10.45
CA MET A 48 0.00 4.47 10.49
C MET A 48 1.31 5.21 10.16
N THR A 49 2.42 4.74 10.72
CA THR A 49 3.75 5.21 10.31
C THR A 49 4.06 4.74 8.89
N VAL A 50 4.96 5.44 8.21
CA VAL A 50 5.42 5.06 6.86
C VAL A 50 5.96 3.62 6.83
N SER A 51 6.72 3.22 7.85
CA SER A 51 7.24 1.84 7.97
C SER A 51 6.11 0.83 8.07
N ALA A 52 5.09 1.10 8.89
CA ALA A 52 3.96 0.19 9.05
C ALA A 52 3.12 0.08 7.76
N ILE A 53 2.95 1.17 7.00
CA ILE A 53 2.29 1.13 5.67
C ILE A 53 3.10 0.27 4.70
N LYS A 54 4.42 0.38 4.71
CA LYS A 54 5.30 -0.45 3.86
C LYS A 54 5.25 -1.93 4.23
N GLU A 55 5.24 -2.26 5.51
CA GLU A 55 5.05 -3.64 5.98
C GLU A 55 3.70 -4.20 5.53
N LEU A 56 2.62 -3.44 5.72
CA LEU A 56 1.29 -3.78 5.23
C LEU A 56 1.31 -4.02 3.71
N ALA A 57 1.90 -3.12 2.92
CA ALA A 57 1.99 -3.27 1.47
C ALA A 57 2.77 -4.54 1.08
N SER A 58 3.86 -4.87 1.79
CA SER A 58 4.60 -6.11 1.58
C SER A 58 3.73 -7.35 1.84
N ASP A 59 2.92 -7.33 2.89
CA ASP A 59 2.03 -8.46 3.20
C ASP A 59 0.85 -8.56 2.24
N LEU A 60 0.32 -7.43 1.79
CA LEU A 60 -0.74 -7.37 0.77
C LEU A 60 -0.25 -7.92 -0.58
N SER A 61 0.98 -7.58 -1.00
CA SER A 61 1.55 -8.08 -2.25
C SER A 61 1.69 -9.62 -2.26
N LYS A 62 2.04 -10.23 -1.11
CA LYS A 62 2.09 -11.69 -0.94
C LYS A 62 0.72 -12.36 -1.08
N LYS A 63 -0.35 -11.60 -0.85
CA LYS A 63 -1.75 -12.01 -1.00
C LYS A 63 -2.36 -11.60 -2.34
N GLU A 64 -1.52 -11.21 -3.29
CA GLU A 64 -1.92 -10.80 -4.64
C GLU A 64 -2.84 -9.56 -4.68
N ILE A 65 -2.87 -8.76 -3.62
CA ILE A 65 -3.51 -7.45 -3.64
C ILE A 65 -2.65 -6.53 -4.52
N ASN A 66 -3.28 -5.87 -5.48
CA ASN A 66 -2.60 -5.04 -6.47
C ASN A 66 -3.01 -3.56 -6.43
N THR A 67 -3.87 -3.19 -5.48
CA THR A 67 -4.36 -1.82 -5.34
C THR A 67 -4.49 -1.48 -3.85
N LEU A 68 -3.97 -0.32 -3.45
CA LEU A 68 -4.10 0.24 -2.11
C LEU A 68 -4.82 1.59 -2.20
N LEU A 69 -6.07 1.63 -1.71
CA LEU A 69 -6.79 2.88 -1.52
C LEU A 69 -6.40 3.48 -0.18
N ILE A 70 -5.91 4.71 -0.17
CA ILE A 70 -5.57 5.42 1.08
C ILE A 70 -6.47 6.64 1.21
N GLU A 71 -7.31 6.64 2.23
CA GLU A 71 -8.10 7.80 2.62
C GLU A 71 -7.31 8.68 3.56
N TYR A 72 -6.85 9.82 3.05
CA TYR A 72 -5.95 10.71 3.76
C TYR A 72 -6.65 11.79 4.59
N GLU A 73 -7.67 12.45 4.03
CA GLU A 73 -8.29 13.65 4.59
C GLU A 73 -7.25 14.67 5.11
N ALA A 74 -7.33 15.04 6.39
CA ALA A 74 -6.44 15.99 7.03
C ALA A 74 -4.98 15.50 7.16
N THR A 75 -4.69 14.26 6.82
CA THR A 75 -3.33 13.71 6.83
C THR A 75 -2.59 13.87 5.50
N PHE A 76 -3.27 14.32 4.44
CA PHE A 76 -2.62 14.63 3.16
C PHE A 76 -1.83 15.94 3.24
N PRO A 77 -0.60 16.03 2.68
CA PRO A 77 0.24 17.23 2.75
C PRO A 77 -0.21 18.32 1.76
N PHE A 78 -1.34 18.95 2.01
CA PHE A 78 -1.87 20.03 1.18
C PHE A 78 -0.94 21.24 1.18
N GLN A 79 -0.53 21.72 0.00
CA GLN A 79 0.32 22.90 -0.13
C GLN A 79 -0.50 24.21 -0.14
N LYS A 80 -1.57 24.27 -0.95
CA LYS A 80 -2.40 25.47 -1.09
C LYS A 80 -3.41 25.63 0.04
N HIS A 81 -3.70 24.55 0.74
CA HIS A 81 -4.71 24.45 1.79
C HIS A 81 -4.12 23.86 3.07
N ALA A 82 -2.94 24.35 3.50
CA ALA A 82 -2.22 23.83 4.65
C ALA A 82 -3.03 23.85 5.96
N THR A 83 -4.03 24.73 6.07
CA THR A 83 -4.99 24.76 7.19
C THR A 83 -5.77 23.45 7.35
N LEU A 84 -5.89 22.63 6.30
CA LEU A 84 -6.58 21.35 6.37
C LEU A 84 -5.73 20.26 6.98
N CYS A 85 -4.40 20.43 7.02
CA CYS A 85 -3.49 19.45 7.56
C CYS A 85 -3.60 19.40 9.10
N ASN A 86 -3.68 18.18 9.64
CA ASN A 86 -3.57 17.96 11.07
C ASN A 86 -2.10 17.74 11.50
N GLN A 87 -1.87 17.53 12.79
CA GLN A 87 -0.52 17.32 13.34
C GLN A 87 0.14 16.00 12.88
N LEU A 88 -0.65 15.06 12.38
CA LEU A 88 -0.21 13.74 11.93
C LEU A 88 -0.11 13.68 10.39
N ALA A 89 -0.23 14.83 9.71
CA ALA A 89 -0.15 14.88 8.26
C ALA A 89 1.22 14.39 7.79
N PHE A 90 1.22 13.53 6.78
CA PHE A 90 2.44 13.10 6.12
C PHE A 90 3.13 14.28 5.45
N SER A 91 4.44 14.23 5.38
CA SER A 91 5.19 15.08 4.47
C SER A 91 5.03 14.60 3.03
N ARG A 92 5.30 15.47 2.06
CA ARG A 92 5.27 15.09 0.65
C ARG A 92 6.27 13.97 0.31
N SER A 93 7.44 14.00 0.93
CA SER A 93 8.47 12.96 0.76
C SER A 93 8.00 11.61 1.30
N GLU A 94 7.28 11.58 2.41
CA GLU A 94 6.71 10.35 2.97
C GLU A 94 5.65 9.75 2.06
N VAL A 95 4.75 10.58 1.50
CA VAL A 95 3.76 10.09 0.51
C VAL A 95 4.47 9.54 -0.73
N GLN A 96 5.49 10.23 -1.24
CA GLN A 96 6.28 9.76 -2.38
C GLN A 96 6.98 8.43 -2.09
N ASP A 97 7.53 8.28 -0.88
CA ASP A 97 8.20 7.05 -0.44
C ASP A 97 7.22 5.88 -0.35
N ILE A 98 6.01 6.09 0.21
CA ILE A 98 4.94 5.09 0.24
C ILE A 98 4.58 4.66 -1.19
N VAL A 99 4.30 5.62 -2.08
CA VAL A 99 3.89 5.35 -3.46
C VAL A 99 4.99 4.59 -4.21
N SER A 100 6.25 5.03 -4.11
CA SER A 100 7.38 4.39 -4.77
C SER A 100 7.58 2.95 -4.29
N TYR A 101 7.45 2.71 -2.99
CA TYR A 101 7.56 1.37 -2.41
C TYR A 101 6.42 0.45 -2.87
N CYS A 102 5.17 0.91 -2.80
CA CYS A 102 4.01 0.15 -3.30
C CYS A 102 4.16 -0.20 -4.78
N THR A 103 4.56 0.77 -5.61
CA THR A 103 4.81 0.55 -7.05
C THR A 103 5.87 -0.52 -7.29
N SER A 104 6.95 -0.55 -6.49
CA SER A 104 7.99 -1.58 -6.59
C SER A 104 7.48 -3.00 -6.28
N LEU A 105 6.37 -3.11 -5.55
CA LEU A 105 5.69 -4.36 -5.24
C LEU A 105 4.56 -4.70 -6.23
N GLY A 106 4.34 -3.89 -7.27
CA GLY A 106 3.23 -4.05 -8.22
C GLY A 106 1.88 -3.63 -7.65
N ILE A 107 1.86 -2.78 -6.60
CA ILE A 107 0.64 -2.24 -5.99
C ILE A 107 0.45 -0.81 -6.47
N GLU A 108 -0.69 -0.53 -7.13
CA GLU A 108 -1.14 0.81 -7.45
C GLU A 108 -1.68 1.51 -6.19
N VAL A 109 -1.27 2.75 -5.93
CA VAL A 109 -1.81 3.56 -4.83
C VAL A 109 -2.82 4.54 -5.38
N ILE A 110 -4.05 4.46 -4.88
CA ILE A 110 -5.15 5.37 -5.24
C ILE A 110 -5.46 6.24 -4.01
N PRO A 111 -5.21 7.56 -4.06
CA PRO A 111 -5.62 8.45 -3.00
C PRO A 111 -7.13 8.62 -3.01
N LEU A 112 -7.76 8.49 -1.85
CA LEU A 112 -9.16 8.79 -1.65
C LEU A 112 -9.28 10.06 -0.80
N GLN A 113 -10.14 10.97 -1.24
CA GLN A 113 -10.43 12.21 -0.57
C GLN A 113 -11.93 12.48 -0.63
N ASN A 114 -12.57 12.61 0.53
CA ASN A 114 -13.97 12.96 0.60
C ASN A 114 -14.18 14.41 0.13
N CYS A 115 -15.14 14.62 -0.77
CA CYS A 115 -15.40 15.91 -1.37
C CYS A 115 -16.89 16.21 -1.61
N PHE A 116 -17.79 15.31 -1.21
CA PHE A 116 -19.24 15.49 -1.26
C PHE A 116 -19.87 15.33 0.13
N GLY A 117 -19.70 14.18 0.77
CA GLY A 117 -20.04 13.92 2.17
C GLY A 117 -18.77 13.66 3.00
N HIS A 118 -18.89 13.63 4.32
CA HIS A 118 -17.74 13.50 5.24
C HIS A 118 -16.68 14.58 5.05
N CYS A 119 -17.15 15.82 4.81
CA CYS A 119 -16.30 16.97 4.52
C CYS A 119 -15.93 17.78 5.76
N GLU A 120 -16.13 17.25 6.97
CA GLU A 120 -15.91 17.95 8.25
C GLU A 120 -14.49 18.50 8.36
N TYR A 121 -13.50 17.78 7.82
CA TYR A 121 -12.11 18.22 7.85
C TYR A 121 -11.87 19.49 7.02
N ILE A 122 -12.74 19.81 6.04
CA ILE A 122 -12.73 21.03 5.24
C ILE A 122 -13.67 22.06 5.84
N LEU A 123 -14.96 21.68 5.99
CA LEU A 123 -16.05 22.61 6.24
C LEU A 123 -16.08 23.18 7.66
N ARG A 124 -15.38 22.57 8.62
CA ARG A 124 -15.21 23.14 9.96
C ARG A 124 -14.39 24.43 9.98
N HIS A 125 -13.63 24.72 8.91
CA HIS A 125 -12.82 25.92 8.82
C HIS A 125 -13.63 27.07 8.20
N ASP A 126 -13.62 28.25 8.84
CA ASP A 126 -14.36 29.44 8.38
C ASP A 126 -14.05 29.83 6.94
N ARG A 127 -12.80 29.62 6.51
CA ARG A 127 -12.38 29.88 5.13
C ARG A 127 -13.24 29.13 4.09
N TYR A 128 -13.81 28.00 4.45
CA TYR A 128 -14.60 27.12 3.57
C TYR A 128 -16.07 27.09 3.95
N ALA A 129 -16.52 27.93 4.91
CA ALA A 129 -17.90 27.95 5.36
C ALA A 129 -18.91 28.27 4.23
N HIS A 130 -18.49 29.01 3.22
CA HIS A 130 -19.29 29.34 2.05
C HIS A 130 -19.57 28.16 1.12
N LEU A 131 -18.89 27.01 1.31
CA LEU A 131 -19.10 25.77 0.56
C LEU A 131 -20.11 24.84 1.25
N ARG A 132 -20.57 25.15 2.46
CA ARG A 132 -21.55 24.33 3.16
C ARG A 132 -22.89 24.40 2.45
N GLU A 133 -23.55 23.25 2.28
CA GLU A 133 -24.92 23.18 1.78
C GLU A 133 -25.88 23.86 2.76
N ASP A 134 -25.77 23.60 4.06
CA ASP A 134 -26.43 24.30 5.15
C ASP A 134 -25.37 25.01 6.02
N SER A 135 -25.62 26.28 6.36
CA SER A 135 -24.70 27.08 7.20
C SER A 135 -24.40 26.47 8.58
N LYS A 136 -25.27 25.60 9.08
CA LYS A 136 -25.12 24.90 10.37
C LYS A 136 -24.50 23.52 10.25
N GLU A 137 -24.41 22.98 9.03
CA GLU A 137 -23.91 21.64 8.77
C GLU A 137 -22.49 21.70 8.21
N VAL A 138 -21.61 20.84 8.71
CA VAL A 138 -20.20 20.82 8.30
C VAL A 138 -19.80 19.53 7.58
N SER A 139 -20.73 18.61 7.39
CA SER A 139 -20.44 17.28 6.80
C SER A 139 -20.64 17.21 5.30
N GLN A 140 -21.37 18.18 4.71
CA GLN A 140 -21.78 18.17 3.29
C GLN A 140 -21.51 19.49 2.57
N VAL A 141 -21.28 19.39 1.28
CA VAL A 141 -21.08 20.49 0.34
C VAL A 141 -22.29 20.61 -0.53
#